data_5df95ea491104825d650bb8121f15334
#
_entry.id   5df95ea491104825d650bb8121f15334
#
_cell.length_a   1.000
_cell.length_b   1.000
_cell.length_c   1.000
_cell.angle_alpha   90.00
_cell.angle_beta   90.00
_cell.angle_gamma   90.00
#
_symmetry.space_group_name_H-M   'P 1'
#
loop_
_entity.id
_entity.type
_entity.pdbx_description
1 polymer ?
#
loop_
_entity_poly.entity_id
_entity_poly.type
_entity_poly.pdbx_seq_one_letter_code
_entity_poly.pdbx_strand_id
1 'polypeptide(L)'
;LCSIVHPYNLRGFSFREYLNITLGLKIPVFKLEDILHNHVDIARRICQSIKPLDYFQDYLHHGYYPLFLEPHDFSESLLKMMNMILEVDVLLIKQIEVSSLPKLRKLLHLMLQETPCSLNVSNLSQAIDCSRSTTMNYIKYLKDARLLNLLYPEGKQFPLKPTKVYM
;
A
#
# COMPACT_ATOMS: atom_id res chain seq x y z
N LEU A 1 -1.08 -10.57 -26.99
CA LEU A 1 -1.73 -11.13 -25.78
C LEU A 1 -2.51 -10.08 -24.99
N CYS A 2 -2.13 -8.78 -25.03
CA CYS A 2 -2.81 -7.71 -24.30
C CYS A 2 -4.26 -7.40 -24.70
N SER A 3 -4.72 -7.85 -25.86
CA SER A 3 -6.09 -7.59 -26.36
C SER A 3 -7.15 -8.56 -25.82
N ILE A 4 -6.75 -9.62 -25.13
CA ILE A 4 -7.66 -10.69 -24.67
C ILE A 4 -7.83 -10.64 -23.15
N VAL A 5 -6.98 -9.91 -22.42
CA VAL A 5 -6.99 -9.85 -20.95
C VAL A 5 -7.41 -8.46 -20.50
N HIS A 6 -8.49 -8.38 -19.71
CA HIS A 6 -8.86 -7.16 -19.02
C HIS A 6 -8.20 -7.12 -17.63
N PRO A 7 -7.20 -6.26 -17.41
CA PRO A 7 -6.55 -6.16 -16.12
C PRO A 7 -7.49 -5.48 -15.10
N TYR A 8 -7.77 -6.15 -13.99
CA TYR A 8 -8.47 -5.57 -12.86
C TYR A 8 -7.48 -5.18 -11.77
N ASN A 9 -7.61 -3.97 -11.26
CA ASN A 9 -6.78 -3.49 -10.16
C ASN A 9 -7.50 -3.72 -8.84
N LEU A 10 -7.24 -4.87 -8.21
CA LEU A 10 -7.77 -5.17 -6.88
C LEU A 10 -6.97 -4.37 -5.84
N ARG A 11 -7.67 -3.52 -5.10
CA ARG A 11 -7.12 -2.76 -3.96
C ARG A 11 -7.44 -3.49 -2.67
N GLY A 12 -6.78 -3.10 -1.57
CA GLY A 12 -7.15 -3.58 -0.25
C GLY A 12 -8.55 -3.10 0.17
N PHE A 13 -9.04 -3.63 1.27
CA PHE A 13 -10.36 -3.28 1.80
C PHE A 13 -10.46 -1.81 2.17
N SER A 14 -11.56 -1.18 1.79
CA SER A 14 -11.98 0.08 2.38
C SER A 14 -12.46 -0.11 3.82
N PHE A 15 -12.45 0.95 4.61
CA PHE A 15 -12.96 0.89 5.98
C PHE A 15 -14.42 0.39 6.05
N ARG A 16 -15.25 0.77 5.08
CA ARG A 16 -16.62 0.27 4.95
C ARG A 16 -16.67 -1.24 4.74
N GLU A 17 -15.84 -1.79 3.86
CA GLU A 17 -15.77 -3.24 3.60
C GLU A 17 -15.24 -3.99 4.81
N TYR A 18 -14.22 -3.46 5.48
CA TYR A 18 -13.72 -3.99 6.73
C TYR A 18 -14.84 -4.10 7.79
N LEU A 19 -15.61 -3.03 8.03
CA LEU A 19 -16.73 -3.04 8.95
C LEU A 19 -17.80 -4.06 8.55
N ASN A 20 -18.13 -4.13 7.27
CA ASN A 20 -19.11 -5.09 6.78
C ASN A 20 -18.70 -6.54 7.03
N ILE A 21 -17.42 -6.85 6.83
CA ILE A 21 -16.88 -8.21 7.02
C ILE A 21 -16.77 -8.53 8.52
N THR A 22 -16.14 -7.64 9.29
CA THR A 22 -15.86 -7.88 10.71
C THR A 22 -17.13 -7.95 11.57
N LEU A 23 -18.11 -7.11 11.26
CA LEU A 23 -19.34 -6.98 12.06
C LEU A 23 -20.56 -7.62 11.42
N GLY A 24 -20.41 -8.25 10.26
CA GLY A 24 -21.54 -8.83 9.51
C GLY A 24 -22.55 -7.78 9.03
N LEU A 25 -22.10 -6.53 8.82
CA LEU A 25 -22.95 -5.43 8.40
C LEU A 25 -23.13 -5.39 6.87
N LYS A 26 -24.07 -4.56 6.42
CA LYS A 26 -24.33 -4.30 5.00
C LYS A 26 -24.43 -2.80 4.75
N ILE A 27 -23.38 -2.06 5.13
CA ILE A 27 -23.30 -0.62 4.86
C ILE A 27 -23.20 -0.44 3.34
N PRO A 28 -24.16 0.27 2.71
CA PRO A 28 -24.17 0.43 1.26
C PRO A 28 -23.05 1.35 0.75
N VAL A 29 -22.81 1.30 -0.55
CA VAL A 29 -21.96 2.27 -1.24
C VAL A 29 -22.79 3.51 -1.53
N PHE A 30 -22.25 4.68 -1.21
CA PHE A 30 -22.84 5.98 -1.54
C PHE A 30 -22.08 6.62 -2.69
N LYS A 31 -22.78 7.28 -3.58
CA LYS A 31 -22.15 8.11 -4.62
C LYS A 31 -21.56 9.38 -3.98
N LEU A 32 -20.56 9.95 -4.63
CA LEU A 32 -19.93 11.19 -4.14
C LEU A 32 -20.97 12.32 -3.98
N GLU A 33 -21.90 12.43 -4.93
CA GLU A 33 -23.00 13.42 -4.89
C GLU A 33 -23.87 13.24 -3.65
N ASP A 34 -24.24 12.00 -3.31
CA ASP A 34 -25.03 11.70 -2.11
C ASP A 34 -24.28 12.12 -0.84
N ILE A 35 -22.98 11.83 -0.79
CA ILE A 35 -22.14 12.21 0.35
C ILE A 35 -22.04 13.75 0.46
N LEU A 36 -21.84 14.45 -0.64
CA LEU A 36 -21.72 15.91 -0.62
C LEU A 36 -23.01 16.60 -0.15
N HIS A 37 -24.19 16.08 -0.53
CA HIS A 37 -25.47 16.73 -0.21
C HIS A 37 -26.12 16.19 1.07
N ASN A 38 -25.91 14.90 1.42
CA ASN A 38 -26.63 14.21 2.48
C ASN A 38 -25.74 13.57 3.54
N HIS A 39 -24.46 13.99 3.67
CA HIS A 39 -23.50 13.35 4.56
C HIS A 39 -23.94 13.26 6.03
N VAL A 40 -24.66 14.27 6.52
CA VAL A 40 -25.16 14.30 7.92
C VAL A 40 -26.16 13.17 8.17
N ASP A 41 -27.12 12.99 7.25
CA ASP A 41 -28.15 11.95 7.40
C ASP A 41 -27.58 10.54 7.14
N ILE A 42 -26.64 10.41 6.22
CA ILE A 42 -25.89 9.17 5.99
C ILE A 42 -25.10 8.80 7.25
N ALA A 43 -24.34 9.74 7.81
CA ALA A 43 -23.56 9.53 9.03
C ALA A 43 -24.47 9.16 10.20
N ARG A 44 -25.56 9.88 10.40
CA ARG A 44 -26.54 9.61 11.48
C ARG A 44 -27.08 8.19 11.39
N ARG A 45 -27.50 7.73 10.20
CA ARG A 45 -28.00 6.36 9.99
C ARG A 45 -26.96 5.30 10.32
N ILE A 46 -25.70 5.49 9.91
CA ILE A 46 -24.61 4.56 10.22
C ILE A 46 -24.35 4.55 11.72
N CYS A 47 -24.24 5.73 12.35
CA CYS A 47 -23.94 5.87 13.77
C CYS A 47 -25.07 5.42 14.72
N GLN A 48 -26.28 5.22 14.21
CA GLN A 48 -27.35 4.58 14.99
C GLN A 48 -27.09 3.08 15.22
N SER A 49 -26.40 2.43 14.29
CA SER A 49 -26.15 0.99 14.35
C SER A 49 -24.79 0.65 14.97
N ILE A 50 -23.81 1.51 14.77
CA ILE A 50 -22.42 1.29 15.23
C ILE A 50 -21.77 2.62 15.58
N LYS A 51 -20.63 2.55 16.30
CA LYS A 51 -19.67 3.65 16.47
C LYS A 51 -18.45 3.36 15.58
N PRO A 52 -18.41 3.84 14.34
CA PRO A 52 -17.35 3.44 13.39
C PRO A 52 -15.93 3.73 13.90
N LEU A 53 -15.75 4.84 14.63
CA LEU A 53 -14.44 5.24 15.12
C LEU A 53 -13.83 4.27 16.13
N ASP A 54 -14.65 3.49 16.84
CA ASP A 54 -14.16 2.48 17.78
C ASP A 54 -13.38 1.35 17.05
N TYR A 55 -13.64 1.15 15.76
CA TYR A 55 -12.99 0.15 14.90
C TYR A 55 -11.91 0.74 13.99
N PHE A 56 -11.77 2.05 13.96
CA PHE A 56 -10.89 2.71 12.98
C PHE A 56 -9.41 2.44 13.28
N GLN A 57 -9.04 2.36 14.55
CA GLN A 57 -7.67 2.04 14.94
C GLN A 57 -7.26 0.63 14.49
N ASP A 58 -8.15 -0.34 14.69
CA ASP A 58 -7.92 -1.72 14.26
C ASP A 58 -7.83 -1.81 12.73
N TYR A 59 -8.69 -1.08 12.01
CA TYR A 59 -8.61 -0.99 10.56
C TYR A 59 -7.27 -0.42 10.08
N LEU A 60 -6.77 0.65 10.71
CA LEU A 60 -5.47 1.22 10.38
C LEU A 60 -4.31 0.24 10.64
N HIS A 61 -4.45 -0.60 11.66
CA HIS A 61 -3.43 -1.58 12.00
C HIS A 61 -3.41 -2.78 11.03
N HIS A 62 -4.57 -3.35 10.70
CA HIS A 62 -4.62 -4.61 9.93
C HIS A 62 -5.76 -4.72 8.92
N GLY A 63 -6.70 -3.79 8.88
CA GLY A 63 -7.93 -3.95 8.12
C GLY A 63 -7.82 -3.77 6.59
N TYR A 64 -6.69 -3.27 6.10
CA TYR A 64 -6.49 -3.06 4.66
C TYR A 64 -6.24 -4.37 3.89
N TYR A 65 -5.50 -5.31 4.48
CA TYR A 65 -5.21 -6.60 3.86
C TYR A 65 -6.14 -7.69 4.37
N PRO A 66 -6.56 -8.66 3.51
CA PRO A 66 -7.44 -9.76 3.93
C PRO A 66 -6.81 -10.71 4.95
N LEU A 67 -5.53 -10.57 5.26
CA LEU A 67 -4.80 -11.38 6.22
C LEU A 67 -5.41 -11.39 7.62
N PHE A 68 -6.16 -10.35 8.01
CA PHE A 68 -6.84 -10.31 9.31
C PHE A 68 -7.97 -11.35 9.44
N LEU A 69 -8.40 -11.95 8.33
CA LEU A 69 -9.38 -13.02 8.31
C LEU A 69 -8.76 -14.40 8.63
N GLU A 70 -7.44 -14.51 8.59
CA GLU A 70 -6.73 -15.75 8.87
C GLU A 70 -6.49 -15.92 10.37
N PRO A 71 -6.51 -17.18 10.90
CA PRO A 71 -6.34 -17.42 12.34
C PRO A 71 -4.88 -17.33 12.80
N HIS A 72 -4.04 -16.59 12.10
CA HIS A 72 -2.61 -16.43 12.37
C HIS A 72 -2.30 -15.01 12.83
N ASP A 73 -1.11 -14.85 13.40
CA ASP A 73 -0.61 -13.52 13.73
C ASP A 73 -0.47 -12.67 12.45
N PHE A 74 -1.16 -11.53 12.43
CA PHE A 74 -1.19 -10.64 11.28
C PHE A 74 0.21 -10.15 10.91
N SER A 75 1.01 -9.77 11.91
CA SER A 75 2.35 -9.21 11.68
C SER A 75 3.28 -10.25 11.08
N GLU A 76 3.21 -11.50 11.56
CA GLU A 76 3.99 -12.60 11.01
C GLU A 76 3.56 -12.92 9.56
N SER A 77 2.26 -12.97 9.30
CA SER A 77 1.71 -13.22 7.96
C SER A 77 2.09 -12.11 6.99
N LEU A 78 2.04 -10.85 7.43
CA LEU A 78 2.46 -9.70 6.65
C LEU A 78 3.95 -9.75 6.31
N LEU A 79 4.82 -10.06 7.28
CA LEU A 79 6.26 -10.20 7.05
C LEU A 79 6.58 -11.34 6.07
N LYS A 80 5.91 -12.48 6.19
CA LYS A 80 6.05 -13.60 5.24
C LYS A 80 5.66 -13.18 3.83
N MET A 81 4.53 -12.48 3.68
CA MET A 81 4.06 -11.98 2.39
C MET A 81 5.05 -10.97 1.80
N MET A 82 5.55 -10.02 2.58
CA MET A 82 6.54 -9.03 2.13
C MET A 82 7.84 -9.69 1.68
N ASN A 83 8.33 -10.68 2.43
CA ASN A 83 9.52 -11.43 2.05
C ASN A 83 9.30 -12.20 0.74
N MET A 84 8.16 -12.87 0.59
CA MET A 84 7.81 -13.56 -0.64
C MET A 84 7.76 -12.62 -1.85
N ILE A 85 7.15 -11.44 -1.70
CA ILE A 85 7.13 -10.42 -2.76
C ILE A 85 8.55 -9.99 -3.15
N LEU A 86 9.43 -9.74 -2.18
CA LEU A 86 10.80 -9.32 -2.46
C LEU A 86 11.64 -10.43 -3.09
N GLU A 87 11.53 -11.66 -2.59
CA GLU A 87 12.36 -12.80 -3.00
C GLU A 87 11.87 -13.45 -4.31
N VAL A 88 10.56 -13.47 -4.52
CA VAL A 88 9.97 -14.11 -5.72
C VAL A 88 9.64 -13.06 -6.76
N ASP A 89 8.72 -12.14 -6.46
CA ASP A 89 8.19 -11.23 -7.48
C ASP A 89 9.24 -10.22 -7.95
N VAL A 90 9.95 -9.58 -7.01
CA VAL A 90 10.91 -8.55 -7.36
C VAL A 90 12.18 -9.16 -7.98
N LEU A 91 12.77 -10.18 -7.36
CA LEU A 91 13.99 -10.78 -7.87
C LEU A 91 13.78 -11.49 -9.21
N LEU A 92 12.76 -12.37 -9.30
CA LEU A 92 12.56 -13.19 -10.50
C LEU A 92 11.99 -12.38 -11.67
N ILE A 93 10.95 -11.55 -11.43
CA ILE A 93 10.30 -10.79 -12.50
C ILE A 93 11.21 -9.69 -13.04
N LYS A 94 11.99 -9.03 -12.18
CA LYS A 94 12.90 -7.96 -12.58
C LYS A 94 14.30 -8.46 -12.93
N GLN A 95 14.56 -9.77 -12.83
CA GLN A 95 15.86 -10.39 -13.11
C GLN A 95 17.00 -9.71 -12.34
N ILE A 96 16.78 -9.45 -11.06
CA ILE A 96 17.77 -8.80 -10.20
C ILE A 96 18.58 -9.91 -9.51
N GLU A 97 19.89 -9.67 -9.37
CA GLU A 97 20.76 -10.59 -8.64
C GLU A 97 20.33 -10.75 -7.18
N VAL A 98 20.40 -11.96 -6.66
CA VAL A 98 20.08 -12.26 -5.25
C VAL A 98 20.94 -11.42 -4.28
N SER A 99 22.17 -11.07 -4.66
CA SER A 99 23.06 -10.17 -3.92
C SER A 99 22.46 -8.78 -3.65
N SER A 100 21.46 -8.37 -4.41
CA SER A 100 20.75 -7.08 -4.26
C SER A 100 19.63 -7.11 -3.20
N LEU A 101 19.20 -8.30 -2.77
CA LEU A 101 18.10 -8.44 -1.81
C LEU A 101 18.34 -7.71 -0.47
N PRO A 102 19.53 -7.79 0.16
CA PRO A 102 19.81 -7.03 1.38
C PRO A 102 19.67 -5.52 1.18
N LYS A 103 20.08 -5.02 0.00
CA LYS A 103 19.99 -3.60 -0.35
C LYS A 103 18.52 -3.15 -0.53
N LEU A 104 17.71 -3.98 -1.18
CA LEU A 104 16.26 -3.75 -1.32
C LEU A 104 15.55 -3.73 0.05
N ARG A 105 15.86 -4.70 0.92
CA ARG A 105 15.30 -4.75 2.28
C ARG A 105 15.72 -3.52 3.09
N LYS A 106 16.99 -3.14 3.03
CA LYS A 106 17.49 -1.94 3.72
C LYS A 106 16.83 -0.66 3.20
N LEU A 107 16.66 -0.55 1.87
CA LEU A 107 15.96 0.58 1.25
C LEU A 107 14.51 0.67 1.74
N LEU A 108 13.78 -0.44 1.71
CA LEU A 108 12.40 -0.50 2.18
C LEU A 108 12.33 -0.10 3.66
N HIS A 109 13.19 -0.64 4.51
CA HIS A 109 13.24 -0.31 5.93
C HIS A 109 13.48 1.18 6.18
N LEU A 110 14.46 1.78 5.50
CA LEU A 110 14.74 3.22 5.62
C LEU A 110 13.54 4.08 5.20
N MET A 111 12.88 3.67 4.13
CA MET A 111 11.68 4.38 3.66
C MET A 111 10.52 4.28 4.63
N LEU A 112 10.32 3.12 5.28
CA LEU A 112 9.28 2.91 6.27
C LEU A 112 9.44 3.77 7.51
N GLN A 113 10.66 3.98 7.97
CA GLN A 113 10.93 4.80 9.15
C GLN A 113 10.54 6.28 8.97
N GLU A 114 10.55 6.76 7.74
CA GLU A 114 10.32 8.18 7.41
C GLU A 114 8.96 8.42 6.73
N THR A 115 8.11 7.41 6.55
CA THR A 115 6.84 7.56 5.81
C THR A 115 5.77 8.30 6.63
N PRO A 116 5.07 9.28 6.07
CA PRO A 116 5.17 9.84 4.72
C PRO A 116 6.36 10.80 4.55
N CYS A 117 7.24 10.53 3.60
CA CYS A 117 8.48 11.29 3.43
C CYS A 117 8.65 11.92 2.05
N SER A 118 9.47 12.96 2.00
CA SER A 118 10.02 13.49 0.75
C SER A 118 11.29 12.75 0.42
N LEU A 119 11.32 12.04 -0.72
CA LEU A 119 12.48 11.24 -1.11
C LEU A 119 13.76 12.06 -1.23
N ASN A 120 14.77 11.71 -0.46
CA ASN A 120 16.13 12.13 -0.68
C ASN A 120 16.94 10.98 -1.30
N VAL A 121 16.87 10.85 -2.63
CA VAL A 121 17.53 9.75 -3.37
C VAL A 121 19.04 9.73 -3.11
N SER A 122 19.68 10.87 -2.88
CA SER A 122 21.11 10.93 -2.60
C SER A 122 21.46 10.26 -1.27
N ASN A 123 20.73 10.58 -0.22
CA ASN A 123 20.96 9.96 1.09
C ASN A 123 20.63 8.46 1.06
N LEU A 124 19.53 8.08 0.40
CA LEU A 124 19.16 6.68 0.26
C LEU A 124 20.22 5.89 -0.54
N SER A 125 20.73 6.47 -1.64
CA SER A 125 21.77 5.80 -2.46
C SER A 125 23.07 5.57 -1.69
N GLN A 126 23.49 6.54 -0.89
CA GLN A 126 24.65 6.40 0.01
C GLN A 126 24.38 5.33 1.09
N ALA A 127 23.20 5.35 1.70
CA ALA A 127 22.84 4.41 2.77
C ALA A 127 22.83 2.95 2.32
N ILE A 128 22.42 2.67 1.08
CA ILE A 128 22.39 1.30 0.53
C ILE A 128 23.59 0.95 -0.35
N ASP A 129 24.57 1.85 -0.45
CA ASP A 129 25.75 1.69 -1.29
C ASP A 129 25.40 1.32 -2.75
N CYS A 130 24.65 2.19 -3.39
CA CYS A 130 24.20 2.06 -4.78
C CYS A 130 24.28 3.39 -5.52
N SER A 131 24.28 3.33 -6.85
CA SER A 131 24.11 4.53 -7.67
C SER A 131 22.69 5.12 -7.49
N ARG A 132 22.53 6.42 -7.73
CA ARG A 132 21.21 7.07 -7.71
C ARG A 132 20.25 6.41 -8.71
N SER A 133 20.74 6.02 -9.87
CA SER A 133 19.95 5.34 -10.90
C SER A 133 19.45 3.98 -10.41
N THR A 134 20.35 3.17 -9.82
CA THR A 134 19.98 1.87 -9.23
C THR A 134 18.97 2.04 -8.10
N THR A 135 19.18 3.03 -7.23
CA THR A 135 18.24 3.33 -6.14
C THR A 135 16.86 3.70 -6.65
N MET A 136 16.77 4.54 -7.68
CA MET A 136 15.50 4.88 -8.31
C MET A 136 14.81 3.67 -8.95
N ASN A 137 15.57 2.77 -9.57
CA ASN A 137 15.02 1.52 -10.11
C ASN A 137 14.47 0.63 -8.99
N TYR A 138 15.19 0.50 -7.88
CA TYR A 138 14.70 -0.26 -6.71
C TYR A 138 13.40 0.33 -6.13
N ILE A 139 13.32 1.65 -6.01
CA ILE A 139 12.10 2.34 -5.59
C ILE A 139 10.94 2.02 -6.57
N LYS A 140 11.21 2.03 -7.87
CA LYS A 140 10.22 1.65 -8.88
C LYS A 140 9.78 0.19 -8.71
N TYR A 141 10.70 -0.73 -8.46
CA TYR A 141 10.36 -2.15 -8.26
C TYR A 141 9.48 -2.35 -7.03
N LEU A 142 9.79 -1.66 -5.92
CA LEU A 142 8.97 -1.67 -4.71
C LEU A 142 7.56 -1.07 -4.95
N LYS A 143 7.47 -0.01 -5.77
CA LYS A 143 6.18 0.53 -6.22
C LYS A 143 5.41 -0.46 -7.08
N ASP A 144 6.07 -1.06 -8.09
CA ASP A 144 5.44 -2.02 -9.00
C ASP A 144 4.93 -3.25 -8.23
N ALA A 145 5.66 -3.65 -7.17
CA ALA A 145 5.27 -4.69 -6.22
C ALA A 145 4.20 -4.25 -5.21
N ARG A 146 3.72 -3.00 -5.30
CA ARG A 146 2.71 -2.39 -4.41
C ARG A 146 3.11 -2.31 -2.94
N LEU A 147 4.38 -2.37 -2.63
CA LEU A 147 4.91 -2.12 -1.30
C LEU A 147 5.03 -0.61 -0.99
N LEU A 148 5.06 0.22 -2.04
CA LEU A 148 5.15 1.68 -1.92
C LEU A 148 4.14 2.36 -2.85
N ASN A 149 3.56 3.46 -2.37
CA ASN A 149 2.77 4.39 -3.17
C ASN A 149 3.59 5.67 -3.40
N LEU A 150 3.82 6.00 -4.67
CA LEU A 150 4.60 7.18 -5.07
C LEU A 150 3.69 8.26 -5.61
N LEU A 151 3.76 9.46 -5.03
CA LEU A 151 3.05 10.62 -5.52
C LEU A 151 3.99 11.47 -6.38
N TYR A 152 3.56 11.77 -7.58
CA TYR A 152 4.27 12.64 -8.52
C TYR A 152 3.54 13.96 -8.71
N PRO A 153 4.25 15.04 -9.12
CA PRO A 153 3.59 16.24 -9.60
C PRO A 153 2.68 15.93 -10.79
N GLU A 154 1.63 16.71 -10.97
CA GLU A 154 0.68 16.54 -12.07
C GLU A 154 1.38 16.47 -13.44
N GLY A 155 0.96 15.52 -14.27
CA GLY A 155 1.53 15.28 -15.60
C GLY A 155 2.94 14.67 -15.62
N LYS A 156 3.51 14.31 -14.46
CA LYS A 156 4.84 13.71 -14.37
C LYS A 156 4.78 12.29 -13.80
N GLN A 157 5.70 11.46 -14.25
CA GLN A 157 5.83 10.07 -13.84
C GLN A 157 7.31 9.67 -13.79
N PHE A 158 7.58 8.41 -13.35
CA PHE A 158 8.92 7.85 -13.47
C PHE A 158 9.51 8.08 -14.88
N PRO A 159 10.82 8.43 -15.04
CA PRO A 159 11.89 8.33 -14.04
C PRO A 159 12.11 9.56 -13.15
N LEU A 160 11.19 10.52 -13.15
CA LEU A 160 11.33 11.68 -12.29
C LEU A 160 11.18 11.31 -10.81
N LYS A 161 11.81 12.11 -9.95
CA LYS A 161 11.73 11.95 -8.51
C LYS A 161 10.28 12.19 -8.04
N PRO A 162 9.66 11.25 -7.30
CA PRO A 162 8.36 11.49 -6.71
C PRO A 162 8.42 12.58 -5.62
N THR A 163 7.31 13.27 -5.44
CA THR A 163 7.19 14.34 -4.43
C THR A 163 7.09 13.76 -3.03
N LYS A 164 6.28 12.70 -2.88
CA LYS A 164 6.08 12.00 -1.61
C LYS A 164 5.98 10.49 -1.82
N VAL A 165 6.27 9.77 -0.75
CA VAL A 165 6.13 8.32 -0.67
C VAL A 165 5.22 7.99 0.50
N TYR A 166 4.35 7.02 0.26
CA TYR A 166 3.45 6.42 1.24
C TYR A 166 3.58 4.90 1.18
N MET A 167 3.28 4.25 2.25
CA MET A 167 3.13 2.81 2.31
C MET A 167 1.68 2.43 2.48
#